data_8489f500640e0caf3d980d55a0a834df
#
_entry.id   8489f500640e0caf3d980d55a0a834df
#
_cell.length_a   1.000
_cell.length_b   1.000
_cell.length_c   1.000
_cell.angle_alpha   90.00
_cell.angle_beta   90.00
_cell.angle_gamma   90.00
#
_symmetry.space_group_name_H-M   'P 1'
#
loop_
_entity.id
_entity.type
_entity.pdbx_description
1 polymer ?
#
loop_
_entity_poly.entity_id
_entity_poly.type
_entity_poly.pdbx_seq_one_letter_code
_entity_poly.pdbx_strand_id
1 'polypeptide(L)'
;MIGKEETDQIMEVLKSGNISTFVASRGENFLGGKKIKEFEEKFSIKTGTKYAIAFNSATAALHAAVVAVGVQPGEEVVVPPYTFTSTATSSLMHNAIPVFSDVKRDIFCIDPSKLENVYSKLTRAIIPVHLFGHASDMDEIMAFAKKNNLRVIEDCAQSPGGQYKNKNLGTIGDCGVFSFQESKNVMTGEGGMLVTNDEDIANAAQMVRNHGEMIVSNKKRTYKSEILGWNYRMTELEAALGIAQISKLDFLNEERIKLADFMAKEINKIDGLRHVKYDYVKHVYYAFVFSFDEVKIGISRNVFCEALAAEGIPCSGGYVKPLYLNPLYLEKRAFAYRHYSGNVKYEKGICPISEILHEKEVILLEICRYPATLEDMQDIIDAIHKIIENKEELTKKSN
;
A
#
# COMPACT_ATOMS: atom_id res chain seq x y z
N MET A 1 12.78 9.01 -10.08
CA MET A 1 13.98 9.59 -10.75
C MET A 1 14.68 10.53 -9.78
N ILE A 2 15.95 10.26 -9.53
CA ILE A 2 16.83 11.09 -8.70
C ILE A 2 17.49 12.12 -9.61
N GLY A 3 17.48 13.39 -9.23
CA GLY A 3 18.03 14.49 -10.01
C GLY A 3 18.72 15.53 -9.13
N LYS A 4 18.79 16.76 -9.67
CA LYS A 4 19.45 17.88 -9.00
C LYS A 4 18.73 18.28 -7.71
N GLU A 5 17.41 18.26 -7.71
CA GLU A 5 16.58 18.66 -6.56
C GLU A 5 16.84 17.75 -5.35
N GLU A 6 16.91 16.44 -5.55
CA GLU A 6 17.23 15.48 -4.50
C GLU A 6 18.66 15.66 -4.01
N THR A 7 19.61 15.86 -4.93
CA THR A 7 21.02 16.11 -4.59
C THR A 7 21.16 17.38 -3.74
N ASP A 8 20.51 18.48 -4.13
CA ASP A 8 20.57 19.73 -3.40
C ASP A 8 20.00 19.59 -1.97
N GLN A 9 18.85 18.91 -1.81
CA GLN A 9 18.24 18.66 -0.51
C GLN A 9 19.12 17.81 0.41
N ILE A 10 19.73 16.75 -0.12
CA ILE A 10 20.66 15.89 0.64
C ILE A 10 21.92 16.67 1.04
N MET A 11 22.48 17.47 0.13
CA MET A 11 23.66 18.26 0.42
C MET A 11 23.45 19.31 1.50
N GLU A 12 22.23 19.85 1.65
CA GLU A 12 21.88 20.71 2.79
C GLU A 12 21.98 19.95 4.12
N VAL A 13 21.47 18.71 4.18
CA VAL A 13 21.55 17.88 5.38
C VAL A 13 23.01 17.57 5.71
N LEU A 14 23.80 17.12 4.72
CA LEU A 14 25.20 16.78 4.94
C LEU A 14 26.03 17.98 5.43
N LYS A 15 25.80 19.18 4.85
CA LYS A 15 26.46 20.42 5.29
C LYS A 15 26.07 20.83 6.71
N SER A 16 24.83 20.50 7.16
CA SER A 16 24.39 20.79 8.52
C SER A 16 25.05 19.91 9.58
N GLY A 17 25.56 18.74 9.20
CA GLY A 17 26.09 17.71 10.08
C GLY A 17 25.02 16.93 10.89
N ASN A 18 23.72 17.26 10.73
CA ASN A 18 22.64 16.67 11.49
C ASN A 18 21.81 15.70 10.62
N ILE A 19 22.21 14.43 10.60
CA ILE A 19 21.55 13.37 9.80
C ILE A 19 20.38 12.71 10.52
N SER A 20 20.29 12.82 11.83
CA SER A 20 19.13 12.40 12.64
C SER A 20 18.96 13.38 13.81
N THR A 21 17.80 13.94 13.95
CA THR A 21 17.56 15.07 14.84
C THR A 21 16.50 14.83 15.91
N PHE A 22 15.93 13.63 15.97
CA PHE A 22 15.12 13.26 17.12
C PHE A 22 16.00 13.16 18.36
N VAL A 23 15.97 14.19 19.18
CA VAL A 23 16.75 14.19 20.41
C VAL A 23 15.90 13.77 21.59
N ALA A 24 16.52 12.97 22.42
CA ALA A 24 16.02 12.60 23.74
C ALA A 24 15.97 13.74 24.75
N SER A 25 16.29 14.99 24.38
CA SER A 25 16.26 16.18 25.22
C SER A 25 15.27 17.22 24.70
N ARG A 26 14.84 18.13 25.56
CA ARG A 26 13.99 19.28 25.24
C ARG A 26 14.49 20.03 24.02
N GLY A 27 13.59 20.52 23.19
CA GLY A 27 13.88 21.47 22.17
C GLY A 27 12.99 21.27 20.93
N GLU A 28 13.24 22.08 19.95
CA GLU A 28 12.51 22.09 18.68
C GLU A 28 12.53 20.75 17.94
N ASN A 29 13.49 19.88 18.25
CA ASN A 29 13.72 18.61 17.54
C ASN A 29 13.12 17.38 18.25
N PHE A 30 12.27 17.55 19.26
CA PHE A 30 11.63 16.41 19.92
C PHE A 30 10.74 15.56 18.97
N LEU A 31 10.08 16.21 18.01
CA LEU A 31 9.27 15.58 16.96
C LEU A 31 10.00 15.45 15.62
N GLY A 32 11.32 15.57 15.61
CA GLY A 32 12.14 15.55 14.41
C GLY A 32 12.72 16.92 14.07
N GLY A 33 13.69 16.95 13.17
CA GLY A 33 14.35 18.17 12.76
C GLY A 33 13.68 18.86 11.58
N LYS A 34 14.45 19.75 10.95
CA LYS A 34 13.94 20.67 9.93
C LYS A 34 13.35 19.93 8.72
N LYS A 35 14.08 18.95 8.15
CA LYS A 35 13.64 18.25 6.93
C LYS A 35 12.45 17.33 7.21
N ILE A 36 12.42 16.68 8.37
CA ILE A 36 11.29 15.83 8.77
C ILE A 36 10.02 16.69 8.88
N LYS A 37 10.06 17.82 9.60
CA LYS A 37 8.93 18.73 9.74
C LYS A 37 8.47 19.32 8.41
N GLU A 38 9.42 19.74 7.57
CA GLU A 38 9.13 20.26 6.23
C GLU A 38 8.47 19.18 5.34
N PHE A 39 8.94 17.94 5.41
CA PHE A 39 8.34 16.82 4.66
C PHE A 39 6.94 16.51 5.17
N GLU A 40 6.75 16.42 6.49
CA GLU A 40 5.43 16.23 7.11
C GLU A 40 4.45 17.34 6.70
N GLU A 41 4.86 18.61 6.75
CA GLU A 41 4.05 19.75 6.33
C GLU A 41 3.67 19.70 4.86
N LYS A 42 4.65 19.49 3.96
CA LYS A 42 4.39 19.37 2.52
C LYS A 42 3.46 18.21 2.19
N PHE A 43 3.60 17.09 2.91
CA PHE A 43 2.75 15.93 2.69
C PHE A 43 1.33 16.15 3.20
N SER A 44 1.16 16.81 4.36
CA SER A 44 -0.16 17.18 4.88
C SER A 44 -0.90 18.15 3.95
N ILE A 45 -0.19 19.15 3.40
CA ILE A 45 -0.75 20.05 2.37
C ILE A 45 -1.16 19.27 1.14
N LYS A 46 -0.32 18.33 0.66
CA LYS A 46 -0.58 17.53 -0.55
C LYS A 46 -1.80 16.63 -0.39
N THR A 47 -1.99 16.04 0.76
CA THR A 47 -3.14 15.17 1.06
C THR A 47 -4.39 15.95 1.50
N GLY A 48 -4.22 17.17 2.00
CA GLY A 48 -5.30 17.98 2.58
C GLY A 48 -5.68 17.53 4.00
N THR A 49 -4.73 16.96 4.74
CA THR A 49 -4.91 16.54 6.13
C THR A 49 -4.29 17.53 7.12
N LYS A 50 -4.73 17.49 8.37
CA LYS A 50 -4.15 18.35 9.44
C LYS A 50 -2.78 17.86 9.90
N TYR A 51 -2.59 16.54 9.91
CA TYR A 51 -1.40 15.91 10.47
C TYR A 51 -0.82 14.93 9.48
N ALA A 52 0.49 14.93 9.32
CA ALA A 52 1.29 13.92 8.68
C ALA A 52 2.46 13.57 9.60
N ILE A 53 2.75 12.30 9.78
CA ILE A 53 3.77 11.78 10.69
C ILE A 53 4.69 10.84 9.91
N ALA A 54 5.96 11.22 9.76
CA ALA A 54 6.95 10.45 9.02
C ALA A 54 7.50 9.27 9.84
N PHE A 55 7.65 8.13 9.19
CA PHE A 55 8.17 6.87 9.72
C PHE A 55 9.30 6.34 8.85
N ASN A 56 10.14 5.47 9.39
CA ASN A 56 11.19 4.79 8.63
C ASN A 56 10.67 3.74 7.63
N SER A 57 9.39 3.40 7.67
CA SER A 57 8.74 2.51 6.70
C SER A 57 7.20 2.59 6.81
N ALA A 58 6.48 2.22 5.73
CA ALA A 58 5.03 2.06 5.79
C ALA A 58 4.62 0.93 6.75
N THR A 59 5.42 -0.12 6.90
CA THR A 59 5.18 -1.20 7.87
C THR A 59 5.13 -0.66 9.30
N ALA A 60 6.07 0.21 9.66
CA ALA A 60 6.09 0.90 10.95
C ALA A 60 4.88 1.84 11.12
N ALA A 61 4.53 2.58 10.06
CA ALA A 61 3.38 3.48 10.06
C ALA A 61 2.04 2.71 10.18
N LEU A 62 1.88 1.56 9.50
CA LEU A 62 0.70 0.68 9.65
C LEU A 62 0.58 0.14 11.07
N HIS A 63 1.67 -0.32 11.67
CA HIS A 63 1.65 -0.75 13.07
C HIS A 63 1.28 0.40 14.00
N ALA A 64 1.87 1.58 13.80
CA ALA A 64 1.51 2.76 14.57
C ALA A 64 0.03 3.15 14.39
N ALA A 65 -0.52 3.00 13.19
CA ALA A 65 -1.93 3.24 12.90
C ALA A 65 -2.85 2.29 13.68
N VAL A 66 -2.54 0.97 13.69
CA VAL A 66 -3.29 -0.03 14.47
C VAL A 66 -3.33 0.32 15.96
N VAL A 67 -2.19 0.74 16.53
CA VAL A 67 -2.12 1.21 17.92
C VAL A 67 -2.94 2.49 18.10
N ALA A 68 -2.75 3.47 17.21
CA ALA A 68 -3.32 4.81 17.35
C ALA A 68 -4.85 4.84 17.22
N VAL A 69 -5.43 3.96 16.42
CA VAL A 69 -6.91 3.84 16.34
C VAL A 69 -7.52 3.06 17.51
N GLY A 70 -6.70 2.59 18.46
CA GLY A 70 -7.14 1.99 19.71
C GLY A 70 -7.43 0.49 19.66
N VAL A 71 -6.97 -0.24 18.66
CA VAL A 71 -7.05 -1.71 18.63
C VAL A 71 -6.26 -2.28 19.81
N GLN A 72 -6.83 -3.27 20.50
CA GLN A 72 -6.20 -3.90 21.65
C GLN A 72 -5.66 -5.32 21.31
N PRO A 73 -4.67 -5.84 22.08
CA PRO A 73 -4.24 -7.22 21.95
C PRO A 73 -5.41 -8.21 22.03
N GLY A 74 -5.46 -9.17 21.11
CA GLY A 74 -6.53 -10.18 21.01
C GLY A 74 -7.78 -9.70 20.25
N GLU A 75 -7.87 -8.43 19.87
CA GLU A 75 -8.91 -7.95 18.98
C GLU A 75 -8.59 -8.25 17.51
N GLU A 76 -9.58 -8.11 16.63
CA GLU A 76 -9.48 -8.48 15.23
C GLU A 76 -9.40 -7.25 14.32
N VAL A 77 -8.59 -7.36 13.27
CA VAL A 77 -8.47 -6.38 12.19
C VAL A 77 -8.77 -7.06 10.86
N VAL A 78 -9.79 -6.59 10.15
CA VAL A 78 -10.15 -7.13 8.83
C VAL A 78 -9.23 -6.56 7.77
N VAL A 79 -8.63 -7.46 6.95
CA VAL A 79 -7.67 -7.11 5.91
C VAL A 79 -7.92 -7.94 4.63
N PRO A 80 -7.58 -7.46 3.43
CA PRO A 80 -7.58 -8.30 2.24
C PRO A 80 -6.40 -9.29 2.28
N PRO A 81 -6.55 -10.51 1.76
CA PRO A 81 -5.43 -11.47 1.69
C PRO A 81 -4.51 -11.25 0.49
N TYR A 82 -4.96 -10.50 -0.53
CA TYR A 82 -4.23 -10.23 -1.76
C TYR A 82 -3.54 -8.87 -1.69
N THR A 83 -2.52 -8.78 -0.84
CA THR A 83 -1.74 -7.57 -0.59
C THR A 83 -0.36 -7.91 -0.05
N PHE A 84 0.52 -6.90 0.08
CA PHE A 84 1.80 -7.08 0.75
C PHE A 84 1.61 -7.43 2.23
N THR A 85 2.49 -8.26 2.77
CA THR A 85 2.33 -8.85 4.11
C THR A 85 2.19 -7.82 5.24
N SER A 86 2.76 -6.62 5.10
CA SER A 86 2.72 -5.56 6.11
C SER A 86 1.30 -5.18 6.55
N THR A 87 0.34 -5.21 5.63
CA THR A 87 -1.07 -4.92 5.93
C THR A 87 -1.60 -5.84 7.04
N ALA A 88 -1.29 -7.12 6.99
CA ALA A 88 -1.75 -8.11 7.99
C ALA A 88 -0.79 -8.22 9.18
N THR A 89 0.53 -8.16 8.95
CA THR A 89 1.50 -8.29 10.04
C THR A 89 1.52 -7.09 10.98
N SER A 90 1.09 -5.90 10.54
CA SER A 90 0.92 -4.74 11.42
C SER A 90 0.00 -5.03 12.61
N SER A 91 -1.07 -5.80 12.38
CA SER A 91 -1.97 -6.28 13.44
C SER A 91 -1.26 -7.24 14.39
N LEU A 92 -0.52 -8.24 13.84
CA LEU A 92 0.23 -9.22 14.64
C LEU A 92 1.32 -8.57 15.49
N MET A 93 1.96 -7.50 14.99
CA MET A 93 2.96 -6.72 15.74
C MET A 93 2.36 -6.07 16.99
N HIS A 94 1.06 -5.79 16.98
CA HIS A 94 0.32 -5.27 18.14
C HIS A 94 -0.42 -6.37 18.92
N ASN A 95 -0.14 -7.64 18.66
CA ASN A 95 -0.85 -8.79 19.21
C ASN A 95 -2.36 -8.80 18.90
N ALA A 96 -2.80 -8.10 17.86
CA ALA A 96 -4.13 -8.22 17.28
C ALA A 96 -4.13 -9.27 16.16
N ILE A 97 -5.31 -9.74 15.78
CA ILE A 97 -5.48 -10.87 14.86
C ILE A 97 -5.99 -10.38 13.50
N PRO A 98 -5.26 -10.59 12.40
CA PRO A 98 -5.77 -10.30 11.07
C PRO A 98 -6.86 -11.31 10.67
N VAL A 99 -8.00 -10.80 10.24
CA VAL A 99 -9.10 -11.59 9.69
C VAL A 99 -9.22 -11.28 8.20
N PHE A 100 -9.14 -12.31 7.36
CA PHE A 100 -9.09 -12.10 5.92
C PHE A 100 -10.48 -12.05 5.29
N SER A 101 -10.75 -10.98 4.54
CA SER A 101 -11.93 -10.80 3.70
C SER A 101 -11.54 -10.76 2.23
N ASP A 102 -12.25 -11.51 1.38
CA ASP A 102 -11.91 -11.65 -0.03
C ASP A 102 -12.01 -10.32 -0.80
N VAL A 103 -11.50 -10.31 -2.01
CA VAL A 103 -11.38 -9.11 -2.85
C VAL A 103 -12.36 -9.15 -4.01
N LYS A 104 -12.63 -7.99 -4.62
CA LYS A 104 -13.30 -7.90 -5.92
C LYS A 104 -12.37 -8.39 -7.02
N ARG A 105 -12.93 -9.16 -7.97
CA ARG A 105 -12.17 -9.78 -9.07
C ARG A 105 -11.65 -8.77 -10.10
N ASP A 106 -12.30 -7.64 -10.22
CA ASP A 106 -12.04 -6.63 -11.25
C ASP A 106 -11.05 -5.54 -10.82
N ILE A 107 -11.08 -5.14 -9.55
CA ILE A 107 -10.21 -4.07 -9.01
C ILE A 107 -9.22 -4.57 -7.95
N PHE A 108 -9.26 -5.85 -7.57
CA PHE A 108 -8.34 -6.52 -6.65
C PHE A 108 -8.33 -5.98 -5.21
N CYS A 109 -9.13 -4.97 -4.91
CA CYS A 109 -9.32 -4.40 -3.58
C CYS A 109 -10.36 -5.19 -2.78
N ILE A 110 -10.35 -5.05 -1.44
CA ILE A 110 -11.30 -5.73 -0.54
C ILE A 110 -12.76 -5.56 -1.02
N ASP A 111 -13.53 -6.65 -1.01
CA ASP A 111 -14.94 -6.65 -1.38
C ASP A 111 -15.81 -6.29 -0.17
N PRO A 112 -16.45 -5.11 -0.14
CA PRO A 112 -17.29 -4.71 0.99
C PRO A 112 -18.45 -5.67 1.26
N SER A 113 -18.96 -6.36 0.22
CA SER A 113 -20.06 -7.33 0.36
C SER A 113 -19.69 -8.57 1.18
N LYS A 114 -18.38 -8.81 1.38
CA LYS A 114 -17.85 -9.94 2.15
C LYS A 114 -17.57 -9.60 3.62
N LEU A 115 -17.60 -8.33 4.01
CA LEU A 115 -17.24 -7.88 5.35
C LEU A 115 -18.15 -8.48 6.44
N GLU A 116 -19.46 -8.58 6.19
CA GLU A 116 -20.41 -9.16 7.13
C GLU A 116 -20.09 -10.64 7.45
N ASN A 117 -19.50 -11.39 6.51
CA ASN A 117 -19.18 -12.81 6.67
C ASN A 117 -18.02 -13.06 7.62
N VAL A 118 -17.17 -12.06 7.82
CA VAL A 118 -15.92 -12.15 8.61
C VAL A 118 -15.97 -11.30 9.87
N TYR A 119 -16.97 -10.45 10.00
CA TYR A 119 -17.18 -9.60 11.17
C TYR A 119 -17.50 -10.44 12.42
N SER A 120 -16.89 -10.09 13.55
CA SER A 120 -17.16 -10.64 14.86
C SER A 120 -17.25 -9.53 15.92
N LYS A 121 -17.63 -9.88 17.14
CA LYS A 121 -17.61 -8.95 18.28
C LYS A 121 -16.22 -8.50 18.69
N LEU A 122 -15.18 -9.19 18.24
CA LEU A 122 -13.77 -8.84 18.47
C LEU A 122 -13.22 -7.89 17.41
N THR A 123 -13.91 -7.73 16.28
CA THR A 123 -13.47 -6.84 15.19
C THR A 123 -13.49 -5.39 15.66
N ARG A 124 -12.38 -4.66 15.42
CA ARG A 124 -12.20 -3.24 15.80
C ARG A 124 -11.82 -2.34 14.64
N ALA A 125 -11.14 -2.88 13.63
CA ALA A 125 -10.70 -2.08 12.50
C ALA A 125 -10.78 -2.85 11.19
N ILE A 126 -10.81 -2.09 10.10
CA ILE A 126 -10.65 -2.58 8.73
C ILE A 126 -9.46 -1.85 8.13
N ILE A 127 -8.59 -2.57 7.41
CA ILE A 127 -7.51 -1.98 6.62
C ILE A 127 -7.78 -2.26 5.14
N PRO A 128 -8.58 -1.43 4.44
CA PRO A 128 -8.67 -1.50 3.00
C PRO A 128 -7.33 -1.12 2.38
N VAL A 129 -6.92 -1.86 1.35
CA VAL A 129 -5.72 -1.57 0.56
C VAL A 129 -6.12 -1.03 -0.79
N HIS A 130 -5.59 0.13 -1.15
CA HIS A 130 -5.76 0.73 -2.47
C HIS A 130 -4.74 0.11 -3.44
N LEU A 131 -5.01 -1.16 -3.78
CA LEU A 131 -4.05 -2.03 -4.45
C LEU A 131 -3.75 -1.56 -5.87
N PHE A 132 -2.49 -1.65 -6.28
CA PHE A 132 -1.97 -1.23 -7.58
C PHE A 132 -2.18 0.26 -7.91
N GLY A 133 -2.69 1.04 -6.96
CA GLY A 133 -3.03 2.46 -7.17
C GLY A 133 -4.50 2.71 -7.48
N HIS A 134 -5.35 1.66 -7.49
CA HIS A 134 -6.82 1.77 -7.58
C HIS A 134 -7.43 1.97 -6.19
N ALA A 135 -8.54 2.68 -6.11
CA ALA A 135 -9.26 2.85 -4.84
C ALA A 135 -10.12 1.63 -4.48
N SER A 136 -10.17 1.28 -3.20
CA SER A 136 -11.23 0.44 -2.64
C SER A 136 -12.58 1.18 -2.68
N ASP A 137 -13.70 0.46 -2.61
CA ASP A 137 -15.06 1.05 -2.56
C ASP A 137 -15.34 1.65 -1.18
N MET A 138 -14.78 2.84 -0.97
CA MET A 138 -14.74 3.47 0.35
C MET A 138 -16.12 3.83 0.90
N ASP A 139 -17.09 4.18 0.08
CA ASP A 139 -18.44 4.53 0.59
C ASP A 139 -19.09 3.33 1.29
N GLU A 140 -18.99 2.13 0.71
CA GLU A 140 -19.56 0.90 1.27
C GLU A 140 -18.76 0.46 2.51
N ILE A 141 -17.42 0.56 2.46
CA ILE A 141 -16.55 0.25 3.61
C ILE A 141 -16.85 1.18 4.79
N MET A 142 -16.95 2.49 4.55
CA MET A 142 -17.25 3.46 5.60
C MET A 142 -18.67 3.30 6.16
N ALA A 143 -19.65 2.94 5.32
CA ALA A 143 -21.01 2.63 5.77
C ALA A 143 -21.01 1.40 6.69
N PHE A 144 -20.30 0.34 6.33
CA PHE A 144 -20.15 -0.86 7.15
C PHE A 144 -19.42 -0.56 8.47
N ALA A 145 -18.31 0.17 8.41
CA ALA A 145 -17.54 0.56 9.59
C ALA A 145 -18.38 1.40 10.57
N LYS A 146 -19.12 2.38 10.06
CA LYS A 146 -20.03 3.20 10.89
C LYS A 146 -21.14 2.37 11.54
N LYS A 147 -21.77 1.45 10.80
CA LYS A 147 -22.82 0.54 11.33
C LYS A 147 -22.31 -0.28 12.50
N ASN A 148 -21.06 -0.73 12.44
CA ASN A 148 -20.45 -1.66 13.40
C ASN A 148 -19.47 -1.00 14.39
N ASN A 149 -19.37 0.34 14.38
CA ASN A 149 -18.45 1.11 15.22
C ASN A 149 -16.98 0.66 15.07
N LEU A 150 -16.53 0.48 13.82
CA LEU A 150 -15.18 0.07 13.47
C LEU A 150 -14.35 1.27 13.04
N ARG A 151 -13.03 1.19 13.22
CA ARG A 151 -12.05 2.11 12.68
C ARG A 151 -11.62 1.69 11.28
N VAL A 152 -11.22 2.67 10.45
CA VAL A 152 -10.75 2.43 9.08
C VAL A 152 -9.37 3.04 8.89
N ILE A 153 -8.38 2.18 8.58
CA ILE A 153 -7.00 2.57 8.25
C ILE A 153 -6.81 2.34 6.76
N GLU A 154 -6.64 3.39 5.97
CA GLU A 154 -6.40 3.24 4.53
C GLU A 154 -4.94 2.88 4.28
N ASP A 155 -4.67 1.69 3.71
CA ASP A 155 -3.32 1.34 3.22
C ASP A 155 -3.15 1.91 1.81
N CYS A 156 -2.51 3.07 1.73
CA CYS A 156 -2.21 3.83 0.52
C CYS A 156 -0.78 3.60 0.02
N ALA A 157 -0.10 2.53 0.46
CA ALA A 157 1.29 2.28 0.11
C ALA A 157 1.56 2.16 -1.40
N GLN A 158 0.52 1.99 -2.21
CA GLN A 158 0.59 1.91 -3.67
C GLN A 158 -0.22 3.02 -4.38
N SER A 159 -0.78 3.98 -3.63
CA SER A 159 -1.74 4.94 -4.20
C SER A 159 -1.49 6.41 -3.83
N PRO A 160 -0.23 6.89 -3.70
CA PRO A 160 0.00 8.29 -3.38
C PRO A 160 -0.54 9.21 -4.49
N GLY A 161 -1.42 10.16 -4.13
CA GLY A 161 -2.09 11.07 -5.07
C GLY A 161 -3.28 10.45 -5.83
N GLY A 162 -3.68 9.21 -5.48
CA GLY A 162 -4.92 8.60 -5.94
C GLY A 162 -6.15 9.26 -5.30
N GLN A 163 -7.32 9.10 -5.97
CA GLN A 163 -8.57 9.69 -5.47
C GLN A 163 -9.75 8.73 -5.65
N TYR A 164 -10.68 8.80 -4.71
CA TYR A 164 -11.99 8.18 -4.77
C TYR A 164 -13.07 9.27 -4.75
N LYS A 165 -13.85 9.41 -5.83
CA LYS A 165 -14.90 10.45 -5.96
C LYS A 165 -14.37 11.84 -5.57
N ASN A 166 -13.22 12.23 -6.12
CA ASN A 166 -12.51 13.50 -5.87
C ASN A 166 -12.00 13.72 -4.43
N LYS A 167 -12.03 12.70 -3.57
CA LYS A 167 -11.38 12.74 -2.26
C LYS A 167 -10.02 12.04 -2.34
N ASN A 168 -8.99 12.62 -1.78
CA ASN A 168 -7.66 12.02 -1.74
C ASN A 168 -7.71 10.72 -0.91
N LEU A 169 -7.12 9.65 -1.45
CA LEU A 169 -6.95 8.40 -0.70
C LEU A 169 -6.07 8.63 0.52
N GLY A 170 -6.38 7.95 1.60
CA GLY A 170 -5.76 8.13 2.90
C GLY A 170 -6.43 9.20 3.78
N THR A 171 -7.51 9.85 3.29
CA THR A 171 -8.22 10.91 4.00
C THR A 171 -9.70 10.62 4.26
N ILE A 172 -10.17 9.44 3.85
CA ILE A 172 -11.58 9.03 3.92
C ILE A 172 -11.86 8.25 5.19
N GLY A 173 -10.92 7.39 5.60
CA GLY A 173 -10.95 6.67 6.87
C GLY A 173 -10.48 7.52 8.06
N ASP A 174 -10.19 6.88 9.19
CA ASP A 174 -9.67 7.54 10.40
C ASP A 174 -8.21 8.00 10.21
N CYS A 175 -7.42 7.24 9.47
CA CYS A 175 -6.07 7.61 9.03
C CYS A 175 -5.68 6.86 7.74
N GLY A 176 -4.64 7.35 7.07
CA GLY A 176 -4.05 6.73 5.89
C GLY A 176 -2.55 6.54 6.03
N VAL A 177 -2.02 5.49 5.41
CA VAL A 177 -0.60 5.16 5.46
C VAL A 177 -0.02 5.07 4.05
N PHE A 178 1.10 5.74 3.82
CA PHE A 178 1.81 5.80 2.55
C PHE A 178 3.21 5.20 2.67
N SER A 179 3.75 4.71 1.55
CA SER A 179 5.09 4.14 1.47
C SER A 179 5.97 4.96 0.53
N PHE A 180 7.23 5.10 0.92
CA PHE A 180 8.29 5.72 0.11
C PHE A 180 9.45 4.74 -0.14
N GLN A 181 9.16 3.43 -0.10
CA GLN A 181 10.11 2.41 -0.51
C GLN A 181 10.45 2.60 -2.00
N GLU A 182 11.66 2.24 -2.42
CA GLU A 182 12.23 2.56 -3.73
C GLU A 182 11.36 2.24 -4.95
N SER A 183 10.52 1.20 -4.88
CA SER A 183 9.61 0.82 -5.99
C SER A 183 8.38 1.73 -6.13
N LYS A 184 8.12 2.63 -5.17
CA LYS A 184 6.88 3.43 -5.13
C LYS A 184 6.87 4.59 -6.13
N ASN A 185 5.70 5.20 -6.33
CA ASN A 185 5.53 6.31 -7.28
C ASN A 185 6.43 7.51 -6.93
N VAL A 186 6.67 7.73 -5.65
CA VAL A 186 7.71 8.61 -5.08
C VAL A 186 8.43 7.86 -3.97
N MET A 187 9.73 8.10 -3.80
CA MET A 187 10.58 7.28 -2.95
C MET A 187 11.56 8.08 -2.09
N THR A 188 11.97 7.48 -0.98
CA THR A 188 13.06 7.96 -0.13
C THR A 188 14.14 6.88 0.10
N GLY A 189 14.11 5.80 -0.70
CA GLY A 189 14.82 4.55 -0.47
C GLY A 189 13.98 3.65 0.44
N GLU A 190 13.89 4.01 1.70
CA GLU A 190 12.94 3.49 2.68
C GLU A 190 12.17 4.66 3.32
N GLY A 191 10.93 4.44 3.77
CA GLY A 191 10.13 5.47 4.42
C GLY A 191 8.63 5.16 4.41
N GLY A 192 7.93 5.86 5.29
CA GLY A 192 6.47 5.83 5.38
C GLY A 192 5.90 7.13 5.95
N MET A 193 4.61 7.34 5.76
CA MET A 193 3.88 8.48 6.32
C MET A 193 2.50 8.01 6.80
N LEU A 194 2.12 8.40 7.99
CA LEU A 194 0.74 8.32 8.46
C LEU A 194 0.11 9.71 8.35
N VAL A 195 -1.10 9.79 7.81
CA VAL A 195 -1.88 11.04 7.76
C VAL A 195 -3.21 10.87 8.48
N THR A 196 -3.66 11.95 9.12
CA THR A 196 -4.97 11.97 9.80
C THR A 196 -5.46 13.41 10.05
N ASN A 197 -6.76 13.54 10.31
CA ASN A 197 -7.36 14.80 10.80
C ASN A 197 -7.66 14.75 12.30
N ASP A 198 -7.44 13.60 12.94
CA ASP A 198 -7.68 13.34 14.36
C ASP A 198 -6.39 13.59 15.16
N GLU A 199 -6.45 14.49 16.12
CA GLU A 199 -5.29 14.88 16.97
C GLU A 199 -4.85 13.74 17.90
N ASP A 200 -5.78 12.94 18.39
CA ASP A 200 -5.47 11.84 19.31
C ASP A 200 -4.74 10.73 18.55
N ILE A 201 -5.16 10.42 17.31
CA ILE A 201 -4.45 9.48 16.42
C ILE A 201 -3.05 10.00 16.09
N ALA A 202 -2.92 11.29 15.76
CA ALA A 202 -1.63 11.89 15.46
C ALA A 202 -0.67 11.81 16.66
N ASN A 203 -1.15 12.17 17.85
CA ASN A 203 -0.37 12.11 19.09
C ASN A 203 0.06 10.68 19.44
N ALA A 204 -0.86 9.71 19.34
CA ALA A 204 -0.54 8.31 19.57
C ALA A 204 0.50 7.78 18.57
N ALA A 205 0.36 8.10 17.28
CA ALA A 205 1.31 7.72 16.25
C ALA A 205 2.71 8.31 16.50
N GLN A 206 2.81 9.57 16.91
CA GLN A 206 4.08 10.21 17.27
C GLN A 206 4.71 9.54 18.49
N MET A 207 3.93 9.17 19.50
CA MET A 207 4.42 8.43 20.68
C MET A 207 4.94 7.04 20.28
N VAL A 208 4.17 6.28 19.48
CA VAL A 208 4.60 4.95 18.97
C VAL A 208 5.91 5.05 18.20
N ARG A 209 6.07 6.07 17.35
CA ARG A 209 7.28 6.33 16.57
C ARG A 209 8.51 6.55 17.43
N ASN A 210 8.34 7.16 18.60
CA ASN A 210 9.43 7.61 19.45
C ASN A 210 9.37 7.04 20.88
N HIS A 211 9.47 5.71 20.99
CA HIS A 211 9.59 4.97 22.27
C HIS A 211 8.40 5.10 23.24
N GLY A 212 7.25 5.52 22.78
CA GLY A 212 6.07 5.74 23.61
C GLY A 212 6.18 6.97 24.53
N GLU A 213 7.15 7.83 24.27
CA GLU A 213 7.38 9.02 25.10
C GLU A 213 6.27 10.05 24.95
N MET A 214 5.80 10.58 26.08
CA MET A 214 4.78 11.62 26.15
C MET A 214 5.22 12.87 25.37
N ILE A 215 4.32 13.41 24.56
CA ILE A 215 4.54 14.66 23.84
C ILE A 215 4.41 15.81 24.82
N VAL A 216 5.51 16.53 25.08
CA VAL A 216 5.54 17.64 26.04
C VAL A 216 5.94 18.92 25.32
N SER A 217 4.97 19.80 25.08
CA SER A 217 5.20 21.03 24.33
C SER A 217 6.09 22.07 25.06
N ASN A 218 6.04 22.20 26.39
CA ASN A 218 6.73 23.30 27.12
C ASN A 218 7.27 22.96 28.51
N LYS A 219 7.35 21.68 28.91
CA LYS A 219 7.79 21.27 30.24
C LYS A 219 9.12 20.53 30.22
N LYS A 220 9.79 20.42 31.39
CA LYS A 220 10.95 19.53 31.52
C LYS A 220 10.60 18.14 31.04
N ARG A 221 11.39 17.60 30.14
CA ARG A 221 11.27 16.21 29.71
C ARG A 221 11.41 15.31 30.93
N THR A 222 10.47 14.40 31.09
CA THR A 222 10.42 13.54 32.28
C THR A 222 10.78 12.09 31.94
N TYR A 223 11.24 11.77 30.72
CA TYR A 223 11.48 10.39 30.26
C TYR A 223 10.32 9.45 30.66
N LYS A 224 9.11 9.87 30.36
CA LYS A 224 7.93 9.14 30.73
C LYS A 224 7.33 8.50 29.47
N SER A 225 7.42 7.18 29.36
CA SER A 225 6.67 6.43 28.38
C SER A 225 5.23 6.24 28.85
N GLU A 226 4.28 6.68 28.05
CA GLU A 226 2.84 6.54 28.31
C GLU A 226 2.27 5.27 27.68
N ILE A 227 2.81 4.86 26.54
CA ILE A 227 2.39 3.69 25.78
C ILE A 227 3.60 2.88 25.34
N LEU A 228 3.38 1.67 24.85
CA LEU A 228 4.42 0.92 24.20
C LEU A 228 4.80 1.57 22.87
N GLY A 229 6.08 1.84 22.68
CA GLY A 229 6.59 2.49 21.47
C GLY A 229 7.90 1.88 20.98
N TRP A 230 8.29 2.28 19.78
CA TRP A 230 9.46 1.74 19.08
C TRP A 230 10.36 2.87 18.56
N ASN A 231 11.48 2.52 17.97
CA ASN A 231 12.28 3.43 17.17
C ASN A 231 11.85 3.30 15.69
N TYR A 232 10.85 4.05 15.29
CA TYR A 232 10.33 4.10 13.92
C TYR A 232 10.63 5.43 13.23
N ARG A 233 11.64 6.14 13.70
CA ARG A 233 12.01 7.48 13.24
C ARG A 233 12.62 7.44 11.85
N MET A 234 12.17 8.35 10.98
CA MET A 234 12.80 8.67 9.70
C MET A 234 14.04 9.53 9.92
N THR A 235 15.06 9.43 9.08
CA THR A 235 16.22 10.30 9.10
C THR A 235 15.98 11.62 8.35
N GLU A 236 16.81 12.64 8.61
CA GLU A 236 16.77 13.89 7.84
C GLU A 236 17.13 13.69 6.37
N LEU A 237 17.97 12.68 6.04
CA LEU A 237 18.34 12.35 4.67
C LEU A 237 17.16 11.79 3.86
N GLU A 238 16.41 10.85 4.44
CA GLU A 238 15.21 10.31 3.82
C GLU A 238 14.13 11.39 3.66
N ALA A 239 13.93 12.24 4.69
CA ALA A 239 13.00 13.35 4.62
C ALA A 239 13.38 14.37 3.55
N ALA A 240 14.68 14.68 3.39
CA ALA A 240 15.20 15.57 2.35
C ALA A 240 14.91 15.04 0.94
N LEU A 241 15.10 13.73 0.71
CA LEU A 241 14.66 13.08 -0.52
C LEU A 241 13.14 13.21 -0.73
N GLY A 242 12.37 12.95 0.31
CA GLY A 242 10.91 13.04 0.27
C GLY A 242 10.40 14.44 -0.11
N ILE A 243 11.03 15.50 0.35
CA ILE A 243 10.71 16.89 0.00
C ILE A 243 10.82 17.12 -1.51
N ALA A 244 11.91 16.66 -2.14
CA ALA A 244 12.08 16.79 -3.57
C ALA A 244 11.12 15.88 -4.36
N GLN A 245 10.95 14.63 -3.91
CA GLN A 245 10.11 13.64 -4.57
C GLN A 245 8.62 14.01 -4.54
N ILE A 246 8.10 14.56 -3.43
CA ILE A 246 6.69 14.94 -3.36
C ILE A 246 6.33 16.08 -4.34
N SER A 247 7.28 16.93 -4.69
CA SER A 247 7.07 17.98 -5.69
C SER A 247 6.90 17.42 -7.10
N LYS A 248 7.38 16.20 -7.37
CA LYS A 248 7.29 15.51 -8.66
C LYS A 248 6.10 14.56 -8.75
N LEU A 249 5.38 14.32 -7.64
CA LEU A 249 4.33 13.30 -7.57
C LEU A 249 3.26 13.44 -8.65
N ASP A 250 2.76 14.66 -8.89
CA ASP A 250 1.70 14.87 -9.89
C ASP A 250 2.21 14.53 -11.29
N PHE A 251 3.36 15.07 -11.68
CA PHE A 251 3.99 14.77 -12.96
C PHE A 251 4.21 13.26 -13.16
N LEU A 252 4.78 12.59 -12.14
CA LEU A 252 5.04 11.14 -12.23
C LEU A 252 3.75 10.32 -12.34
N ASN A 253 2.69 10.73 -11.63
CA ASN A 253 1.39 10.07 -11.73
C ASN A 253 0.71 10.35 -13.08
N GLU A 254 0.78 11.57 -13.62
CA GLU A 254 0.21 11.91 -14.92
C GLU A 254 0.86 11.09 -16.04
N GLU A 255 2.18 10.96 -16.04
CA GLU A 255 2.88 10.09 -17.00
C GLU A 255 2.46 8.62 -16.87
N ARG A 256 2.34 8.10 -15.62
CA ARG A 256 1.82 6.75 -15.40
C ARG A 256 0.40 6.56 -15.94
N ILE A 257 -0.49 7.50 -15.65
CA ILE A 257 -1.89 7.45 -16.09
C ILE A 257 -1.97 7.47 -17.61
N LYS A 258 -1.21 8.34 -18.27
CA LYS A 258 -1.16 8.44 -19.73
C LYS A 258 -0.74 7.12 -20.39
N LEU A 259 0.34 6.49 -19.90
CA LEU A 259 0.84 5.22 -20.42
C LEU A 259 -0.15 4.08 -20.15
N ALA A 260 -0.67 4.01 -18.94
CA ALA A 260 -1.61 2.97 -18.53
C ALA A 260 -2.98 3.08 -19.21
N ASP A 261 -3.50 4.30 -19.44
CA ASP A 261 -4.75 4.49 -20.15
C ASP A 261 -4.62 4.08 -21.63
N PHE A 262 -3.44 4.28 -22.26
CA PHE A 262 -3.15 3.72 -23.58
C PHE A 262 -3.18 2.19 -23.53
N MET A 263 -2.44 1.57 -22.61
CA MET A 263 -2.40 0.11 -22.46
C MET A 263 -3.80 -0.47 -22.18
N ALA A 264 -4.58 0.15 -21.31
CA ALA A 264 -5.94 -0.29 -20.97
C ALA A 264 -6.86 -0.29 -22.19
N LYS A 265 -6.77 0.75 -23.03
CA LYS A 265 -7.55 0.86 -24.28
C LYS A 265 -7.20 -0.27 -25.26
N GLU A 266 -5.95 -0.58 -25.44
CA GLU A 266 -5.51 -1.60 -26.37
C GLU A 266 -5.76 -3.03 -25.81
N ILE A 267 -5.44 -3.30 -24.56
CA ILE A 267 -5.70 -4.58 -23.87
C ILE A 267 -7.18 -4.96 -23.92
N ASN A 268 -8.08 -3.99 -23.69
CA ASN A 268 -9.52 -4.26 -23.68
C ASN A 268 -10.13 -4.53 -25.08
N LYS A 269 -9.36 -4.40 -26.17
CA LYS A 269 -9.78 -4.85 -27.51
C LYS A 269 -9.51 -6.34 -27.75
N ILE A 270 -8.69 -6.97 -26.92
CA ILE A 270 -8.26 -8.37 -27.05
C ILE A 270 -9.22 -9.23 -26.25
N ASP A 271 -9.98 -10.11 -26.94
CA ASP A 271 -10.87 -11.03 -26.22
C ASP A 271 -10.07 -11.99 -25.33
N GLY A 272 -10.47 -12.08 -24.07
CA GLY A 272 -9.75 -12.84 -23.04
C GLY A 272 -8.79 -12.02 -22.18
N LEU A 273 -8.54 -10.73 -22.50
CA LEU A 273 -7.79 -9.82 -21.64
C LEU A 273 -8.72 -8.70 -21.16
N ARG A 274 -8.57 -8.27 -19.91
CA ARG A 274 -9.41 -7.22 -19.36
C ARG A 274 -8.68 -6.39 -18.30
N HIS A 275 -8.67 -5.07 -18.48
CA HIS A 275 -8.32 -4.09 -17.45
C HIS A 275 -9.57 -3.31 -17.05
N VAL A 276 -9.74 -3.05 -15.74
CA VAL A 276 -10.88 -2.28 -15.20
C VAL A 276 -10.37 -1.07 -14.43
N LYS A 277 -10.99 0.06 -14.73
CA LYS A 277 -10.82 1.32 -14.00
C LYS A 277 -12.20 1.96 -13.88
N TYR A 278 -12.58 2.37 -12.67
CA TYR A 278 -13.83 3.10 -12.46
C TYR A 278 -13.64 4.59 -12.75
N ASP A 279 -14.59 5.22 -13.43
CA ASP A 279 -14.51 6.63 -13.85
C ASP A 279 -14.43 7.62 -12.68
N TYR A 280 -14.93 7.22 -11.51
CA TYR A 280 -14.86 8.01 -10.27
C TYR A 280 -13.58 7.81 -9.47
N VAL A 281 -12.61 7.04 -9.99
CA VAL A 281 -11.31 6.77 -9.36
C VAL A 281 -10.18 7.41 -10.16
N LYS A 282 -9.36 8.23 -9.51
CA LYS A 282 -8.04 8.58 -10.05
C LYS A 282 -7.07 7.45 -9.72
N HIS A 283 -6.95 6.49 -10.63
CA HIS A 283 -6.02 5.37 -10.53
C HIS A 283 -4.60 5.85 -10.87
N VAL A 284 -3.64 5.66 -9.95
CA VAL A 284 -2.26 6.19 -10.10
C VAL A 284 -1.24 5.13 -10.51
N TYR A 285 -1.71 3.93 -10.80
CA TYR A 285 -0.96 2.85 -11.44
C TYR A 285 0.44 2.60 -10.84
N TYR A 286 0.49 2.18 -9.58
CA TYR A 286 1.72 1.59 -9.02
C TYR A 286 2.24 0.46 -9.92
N ALA A 287 1.32 -0.37 -10.41
CA ALA A 287 1.54 -1.37 -11.45
C ALA A 287 0.35 -1.36 -12.42
N PHE A 288 0.58 -1.71 -13.69
CA PHE A 288 -0.47 -1.98 -14.65
C PHE A 288 -0.84 -3.46 -14.55
N VAL A 289 -2.11 -3.74 -14.27
CA VAL A 289 -2.60 -5.10 -14.02
C VAL A 289 -3.83 -5.37 -14.87
N PHE A 290 -3.91 -6.56 -15.45
CA PHE A 290 -5.07 -7.00 -16.21
C PHE A 290 -5.39 -8.46 -15.95
N SER A 291 -6.66 -8.82 -16.13
CA SER A 291 -7.14 -10.19 -16.01
C SER A 291 -6.91 -10.95 -17.33
N PHE A 292 -6.60 -12.23 -17.19
CA PHE A 292 -6.32 -13.17 -18.26
C PHE A 292 -7.30 -14.35 -18.22
N ASP A 293 -7.96 -14.63 -19.31
CA ASP A 293 -8.87 -15.76 -19.48
C ASP A 293 -8.21 -16.87 -20.33
N GLU A 294 -7.72 -17.89 -19.65
CA GLU A 294 -7.02 -19.03 -20.30
C GLU A 294 -7.89 -19.76 -21.34
N VAL A 295 -9.22 -19.79 -21.12
CA VAL A 295 -10.14 -20.49 -22.04
C VAL A 295 -10.29 -19.71 -23.34
N LYS A 296 -10.43 -18.40 -23.27
CA LYS A 296 -10.57 -17.55 -24.45
C LYS A 296 -9.27 -17.40 -25.23
N ILE A 297 -8.16 -17.21 -24.52
CA ILE A 297 -6.84 -17.07 -25.15
C ILE A 297 -6.37 -18.42 -25.74
N GLY A 298 -6.64 -19.54 -25.04
CA GLY A 298 -6.31 -20.89 -25.50
C GLY A 298 -4.94 -21.41 -25.06
N ILE A 299 -4.21 -20.67 -24.20
CA ILE A 299 -2.99 -21.10 -23.52
C ILE A 299 -3.08 -20.70 -22.04
N SER A 300 -2.27 -21.32 -21.17
CA SER A 300 -2.23 -20.93 -19.77
C SER A 300 -1.57 -19.56 -19.58
N ARG A 301 -1.99 -18.84 -18.53
CA ARG A 301 -1.36 -17.57 -18.15
C ARG A 301 0.16 -17.69 -17.99
N ASN A 302 0.64 -18.79 -17.41
CA ASN A 302 2.06 -18.97 -17.17
C ASN A 302 2.85 -19.10 -18.48
N VAL A 303 2.34 -19.88 -19.44
CA VAL A 303 2.93 -19.98 -20.80
C VAL A 303 2.92 -18.61 -21.48
N PHE A 304 1.84 -17.85 -21.34
CA PHE A 304 1.77 -16.49 -21.88
C PHE A 304 2.82 -15.55 -21.25
N CYS A 305 2.99 -15.58 -19.92
CA CYS A 305 4.01 -14.78 -19.23
C CYS A 305 5.43 -15.18 -19.63
N GLU A 306 5.71 -16.48 -19.79
CA GLU A 306 7.01 -16.97 -20.27
C GLU A 306 7.31 -16.49 -21.69
N ALA A 307 6.31 -16.52 -22.58
CA ALA A 307 6.44 -15.99 -23.93
C ALA A 307 6.67 -14.48 -23.94
N LEU A 308 5.95 -13.73 -23.11
CA LEU A 308 6.09 -12.28 -23.00
C LEU A 308 7.48 -11.88 -22.45
N ALA A 309 7.98 -12.64 -21.48
CA ALA A 309 9.34 -12.48 -20.97
C ALA A 309 10.41 -12.80 -22.04
N ALA A 310 10.16 -13.79 -22.90
CA ALA A 310 11.05 -14.12 -24.04
C ALA A 310 11.07 -13.02 -25.11
N GLU A 311 10.00 -12.24 -25.26
CA GLU A 311 9.96 -11.03 -26.10
C GLU A 311 10.67 -9.83 -25.40
N GLY A 312 11.25 -10.00 -24.22
CA GLY A 312 11.97 -8.96 -23.49
C GLY A 312 11.10 -8.10 -22.57
N ILE A 313 9.83 -8.47 -22.35
CA ILE A 313 8.87 -7.72 -21.55
C ILE A 313 8.72 -8.36 -20.16
N PRO A 314 9.25 -7.74 -19.10
CA PRO A 314 9.13 -8.28 -17.76
C PRO A 314 7.68 -8.24 -17.27
N CYS A 315 7.15 -9.40 -16.89
CA CYS A 315 5.82 -9.55 -16.34
C CYS A 315 5.80 -10.59 -15.22
N SER A 316 4.76 -10.54 -14.40
CA SER A 316 4.50 -11.52 -13.36
C SER A 316 3.11 -12.12 -13.52
N GLY A 317 3.02 -13.43 -13.42
CA GLY A 317 1.76 -14.16 -13.30
C GLY A 317 1.29 -14.18 -11.84
N GLY A 318 0.23 -13.44 -11.50
CA GLY A 318 -0.19 -13.17 -10.13
C GLY A 318 0.66 -12.07 -9.46
N TYR A 319 0.23 -11.63 -8.27
CA TYR A 319 0.96 -10.64 -7.47
C TYR A 319 1.60 -11.30 -6.26
N VAL A 320 0.79 -11.73 -5.30
CA VAL A 320 1.25 -12.44 -4.10
C VAL A 320 0.37 -13.66 -3.85
N LYS A 321 0.95 -14.71 -3.29
CA LYS A 321 0.17 -15.83 -2.75
C LYS A 321 -0.74 -15.27 -1.63
N PRO A 322 -2.05 -15.59 -1.59
CA PRO A 322 -2.94 -15.14 -0.53
C PRO A 322 -2.32 -15.33 0.84
N LEU A 323 -2.24 -14.25 1.64
CA LEU A 323 -1.42 -14.19 2.85
C LEU A 323 -1.69 -15.33 3.82
N TYR A 324 -2.97 -15.69 4.01
CA TYR A 324 -3.36 -16.75 4.93
C TYR A 324 -2.83 -18.15 4.55
N LEU A 325 -2.36 -18.34 3.32
CA LEU A 325 -1.72 -19.59 2.84
C LEU A 325 -0.22 -19.65 3.17
N ASN A 326 0.32 -18.64 3.84
CA ASN A 326 1.71 -18.66 4.30
C ASN A 326 1.81 -19.32 5.69
N PRO A 327 2.94 -19.98 6.01
CA PRO A 327 3.14 -20.69 7.30
C PRO A 327 2.89 -19.83 8.53
N LEU A 328 3.17 -18.51 8.46
CA LEU A 328 2.91 -17.57 9.55
C LEU A 328 1.46 -17.65 10.05
N TYR A 329 0.52 -17.76 9.12
CA TYR A 329 -0.91 -17.78 9.41
C TYR A 329 -1.46 -19.19 9.54
N LEU A 330 -1.17 -20.08 8.56
CA LEU A 330 -1.63 -21.48 8.58
C LEU A 330 -1.29 -22.20 9.90
N GLU A 331 -0.09 -21.98 10.39
CA GLU A 331 0.43 -22.60 11.60
C GLU A 331 0.32 -21.68 12.84
N LYS A 332 -0.28 -20.49 12.68
CA LYS A 332 -0.47 -19.52 13.76
C LYS A 332 0.81 -19.24 14.54
N ARG A 333 1.93 -18.99 13.84
CA ARG A 333 3.28 -18.88 14.44
C ARG A 333 3.49 -17.61 15.28
N ALA A 334 2.70 -16.56 15.09
CA ALA A 334 2.84 -15.31 15.84
C ALA A 334 2.37 -15.47 17.29
N PHE A 335 3.02 -14.71 18.21
CA PHE A 335 2.67 -14.71 19.64
C PHE A 335 1.21 -14.32 19.89
N ALA A 336 0.65 -13.41 19.08
CA ALA A 336 -0.73 -12.96 19.14
C ALA A 336 -1.76 -14.09 19.26
N TYR A 337 -1.54 -15.20 18.59
CA TYR A 337 -2.48 -16.33 18.59
C TYR A 337 -2.58 -17.10 19.90
N ARG A 338 -1.57 -16.97 20.80
CA ARG A 338 -1.52 -17.74 22.07
C ARG A 338 -2.60 -17.34 23.06
N HIS A 339 -3.04 -16.09 23.00
CA HIS A 339 -4.02 -15.50 23.92
C HIS A 339 -5.31 -15.05 23.22
N TYR A 340 -5.47 -15.45 21.97
CA TYR A 340 -6.65 -15.12 21.19
C TYR A 340 -7.84 -15.98 21.61
N SER A 341 -8.93 -15.34 22.02
CA SER A 341 -10.17 -16.00 22.48
C SER A 341 -11.17 -16.32 21.37
N GLY A 342 -10.93 -15.78 20.16
CA GLY A 342 -11.80 -16.01 19.00
C GLY A 342 -11.45 -17.30 18.25
N ASN A 343 -12.07 -17.49 17.10
CA ASN A 343 -11.89 -18.68 16.28
C ASN A 343 -11.64 -18.33 14.81
N VAL A 344 -10.46 -17.71 14.54
CA VAL A 344 -10.06 -17.45 13.16
C VAL A 344 -9.52 -18.73 12.51
N LYS A 345 -9.95 -18.97 11.27
CA LYS A 345 -9.44 -20.07 10.43
C LYS A 345 -8.65 -19.52 9.27
N TYR A 346 -7.53 -20.17 8.96
CA TYR A 346 -6.69 -19.88 7.79
C TYR A 346 -6.50 -21.20 7.04
N GLU A 347 -7.21 -21.35 5.94
CA GLU A 347 -7.15 -22.55 5.10
C GLU A 347 -7.49 -22.20 3.65
N LYS A 348 -7.09 -23.04 2.70
CA LYS A 348 -7.47 -22.86 1.29
C LYS A 348 -8.99 -22.85 1.16
N GLY A 349 -9.50 -21.92 0.33
CA GLY A 349 -10.94 -21.78 0.05
C GLY A 349 -11.65 -20.68 0.83
N ILE A 350 -11.01 -20.04 1.83
CA ILE A 350 -11.67 -18.94 2.59
C ILE A 350 -11.83 -17.67 1.76
N CYS A 351 -10.94 -17.44 0.79
CA CYS A 351 -10.99 -16.29 -0.13
C CYS A 351 -10.74 -16.76 -1.57
N PRO A 352 -11.73 -17.43 -2.20
CA PRO A 352 -11.55 -18.09 -3.50
C PRO A 352 -11.22 -17.14 -4.65
N ILE A 353 -11.67 -15.87 -4.60
CA ILE A 353 -11.33 -14.88 -5.63
C ILE A 353 -9.83 -14.56 -5.56
N SER A 354 -9.30 -14.30 -4.37
CA SER A 354 -7.87 -14.04 -4.18
C SER A 354 -7.00 -15.21 -4.63
N GLU A 355 -7.44 -16.45 -4.42
CA GLU A 355 -6.74 -17.66 -4.85
C GLU A 355 -6.68 -17.76 -6.38
N ILE A 356 -7.82 -17.59 -7.07
CA ILE A 356 -7.88 -17.70 -8.53
C ILE A 356 -7.12 -16.55 -9.22
N LEU A 357 -7.17 -15.34 -8.67
CA LEU A 357 -6.39 -14.20 -9.16
C LEU A 357 -4.89 -14.51 -9.12
N HIS A 358 -4.41 -15.06 -8.02
CA HIS A 358 -3.01 -15.45 -7.89
C HIS A 358 -2.64 -16.63 -8.79
N GLU A 359 -3.46 -17.69 -8.79
CA GLU A 359 -3.12 -18.93 -9.46
C GLU A 359 -3.24 -18.85 -10.99
N LYS A 360 -4.22 -18.06 -11.54
CA LYS A 360 -4.60 -18.15 -12.95
C LYS A 360 -4.84 -16.84 -13.69
N GLU A 361 -5.32 -15.78 -13.03
CA GLU A 361 -5.99 -14.71 -13.77
C GLU A 361 -5.22 -13.40 -13.87
N VAL A 362 -4.33 -13.10 -12.95
CA VAL A 362 -3.65 -11.80 -12.93
C VAL A 362 -2.35 -11.85 -13.72
N ILE A 363 -2.15 -10.86 -14.59
CA ILE A 363 -0.85 -10.49 -15.16
C ILE A 363 -0.54 -9.05 -14.69
N LEU A 364 0.70 -8.89 -14.20
CA LEU A 364 1.20 -7.63 -13.66
C LEU A 364 2.40 -7.15 -14.46
N LEU A 365 2.37 -5.87 -14.86
CA LEU A 365 3.45 -5.16 -15.55
C LEU A 365 3.85 -3.93 -14.74
N GLU A 366 5.13 -3.77 -14.42
CA GLU A 366 5.67 -2.61 -13.68
C GLU A 366 6.33 -1.56 -14.62
N ILE A 367 5.83 -1.44 -15.83
CA ILE A 367 6.48 -0.72 -16.94
C ILE A 367 5.82 0.63 -17.26
N CYS A 368 4.55 0.85 -16.91
CA CYS A 368 3.86 2.11 -17.17
C CYS A 368 4.39 3.22 -16.25
N ARG A 369 5.65 3.62 -16.42
CA ARG A 369 6.30 4.66 -15.61
C ARG A 369 7.38 5.39 -16.39
N TYR A 370 7.54 6.67 -16.09
CA TYR A 370 8.65 7.46 -16.65
C TYR A 370 10.01 6.75 -16.42
N PRO A 371 10.94 6.70 -17.42
CA PRO A 371 10.91 7.43 -18.68
C PRO A 371 10.27 6.68 -19.87
N ALA A 372 9.50 5.61 -19.65
CA ALA A 372 8.83 4.90 -20.74
C ALA A 372 7.94 5.83 -21.56
N THR A 373 7.75 5.50 -22.83
CA THR A 373 7.01 6.27 -23.83
C THR A 373 5.77 5.51 -24.31
N LEU A 374 4.93 6.16 -25.12
CA LEU A 374 3.80 5.48 -25.78
C LEU A 374 4.29 4.47 -26.85
N GLU A 375 5.47 4.67 -27.43
CA GLU A 375 6.08 3.72 -28.35
C GLU A 375 6.46 2.43 -27.62
N ASP A 376 7.08 2.51 -26.46
CA ASP A 376 7.36 1.34 -25.61
C ASP A 376 6.05 0.60 -25.24
N MET A 377 4.96 1.31 -25.01
CA MET A 377 3.65 0.68 -24.73
C MET A 377 3.10 -0.01 -25.98
N GLN A 378 3.32 0.54 -27.19
CA GLN A 378 2.91 -0.09 -28.44
C GLN A 378 3.70 -1.36 -28.69
N ASP A 379 5.02 -1.37 -28.46
CA ASP A 379 5.86 -2.56 -28.58
C ASP A 379 5.36 -3.72 -27.70
N ILE A 380 4.87 -3.40 -26.49
CA ILE A 380 4.28 -4.40 -25.60
C ILE A 380 2.97 -4.96 -26.17
N ILE A 381 2.11 -4.11 -26.72
CA ILE A 381 0.85 -4.52 -27.35
C ILE A 381 1.15 -5.40 -28.58
N ASP A 382 2.13 -5.03 -29.39
CA ASP A 382 2.53 -5.80 -30.57
C ASP A 382 3.08 -7.18 -30.17
N ALA A 383 3.87 -7.26 -29.12
CA ALA A 383 4.33 -8.54 -28.56
C ALA A 383 3.18 -9.41 -28.05
N ILE A 384 2.19 -8.81 -27.38
CA ILE A 384 0.97 -9.52 -26.93
C ILE A 384 0.22 -10.10 -28.13
N HIS A 385 0.00 -9.33 -29.19
CA HIS A 385 -0.64 -9.81 -30.43
C HIS A 385 0.16 -10.94 -31.07
N LYS A 386 1.48 -10.79 -31.22
CA LYS A 386 2.36 -11.83 -31.76
C LYS A 386 2.24 -13.15 -30.99
N ILE A 387 2.20 -13.11 -29.66
CA ILE A 387 2.05 -14.30 -28.82
C ILE A 387 0.70 -14.98 -29.06
N ILE A 388 -0.38 -14.20 -29.12
CA ILE A 388 -1.74 -14.73 -29.32
C ILE A 388 -1.89 -15.33 -30.72
N GLU A 389 -1.33 -14.72 -31.77
CA GLU A 389 -1.36 -15.22 -33.15
C GLU A 389 -0.58 -16.52 -33.29
N ASN A 390 0.50 -16.69 -32.53
CA ASN A 390 1.39 -17.87 -32.62
C ASN A 390 1.20 -18.86 -31.46
N LYS A 391 0.10 -18.81 -30.74
CA LYS A 391 -0.15 -19.61 -29.51
C LYS A 391 -0.08 -21.13 -29.73
N GLU A 392 -0.40 -21.62 -30.93
CA GLU A 392 -0.32 -23.06 -31.28
C GLU A 392 1.13 -23.60 -31.25
N GLU A 393 2.12 -22.75 -31.51
CA GLU A 393 3.52 -23.13 -31.43
C GLU A 393 3.98 -23.28 -29.96
N LEU A 394 3.42 -22.47 -29.06
CA LEU A 394 3.73 -22.51 -27.64
C LEU A 394 3.19 -23.79 -26.98
N THR A 395 2.03 -24.27 -27.41
CA THR A 395 1.44 -25.52 -26.87
C THR A 395 2.20 -26.78 -27.31
N LYS A 396 2.87 -26.76 -28.48
CA LYS A 396 3.68 -27.90 -28.96
C LYS A 396 4.98 -28.11 -28.18
N LYS A 397 5.52 -27.08 -27.53
CA LYS A 397 6.75 -27.17 -26.73
C LYS A 397 6.52 -27.63 -25.28
N SER A 398 5.27 -27.65 -24.82
CA SER A 398 4.89 -28.02 -23.44
C SER A 398 4.53 -29.51 -23.30
N ASN A 399 4.55 -30.28 -24.36
CA ASN A 399 4.42 -31.74 -24.42
C ASN A 399 5.78 -32.39 -24.79
#